data_4aa63134b09069fa3fe248cef1212aab
#
_entry.id   4aa63134b09069fa3fe248cef1212aab
#
_cell.length_a   1.000
_cell.length_b   1.000
_cell.length_c   1.000
_cell.angle_alpha   90.00
_cell.angle_beta   90.00
_cell.angle_gamma   90.00
#
_symmetry.space_group_name_H-M   'P 1'
#
loop_
_entity.id
_entity.type
_entity.pdbx_description
1 polymer ?
#
loop_
_entity_poly.entity_id
_entity_poly.type
_entity_poly.pdbx_seq_one_letter_code
_entity_poly.pdbx_strand_id
1 'polypeptide(L)' 'AIIINPGAFTHYAWSISDALNAFDGPVVEVHISNPQSRESWRHTSVVAPVAIGTIAGFGQQSYVLGVQAIAHYLEHN' A
#
# COMPACT_ATOMS: atom_id res chain seq x y z
N ALA A 1 -11.78 -0.28 -5.82
CA ALA A 1 -10.47 -0.66 -5.26
C ALA A 1 -9.46 0.47 -5.44
N ILE A 2 -8.49 0.53 -4.55
CA ILE A 2 -7.42 1.51 -4.59
C ILE A 2 -6.08 0.78 -4.52
N ILE A 3 -5.18 1.12 -5.45
CA ILE A 3 -3.77 0.75 -5.36
C ILE A 3 -3.04 2.08 -5.16
N ILE A 4 -2.31 2.21 -4.05
CA ILE A 4 -1.71 3.48 -3.69
C ILE A 4 -0.23 3.32 -3.39
N ASN A 5 0.57 4.21 -3.98
CA ASN A 5 1.95 4.43 -3.59
C ASN A 5 2.02 5.81 -2.90
N PRO A 6 1.94 5.85 -1.57
CA PRO A 6 1.92 7.14 -0.87
C PRO A 6 3.28 7.80 -0.74
N GLY A 7 4.36 7.13 -1.17
CA GLY A 7 5.70 7.68 -1.05
C GLY A 7 6.08 7.93 0.40
N ALA A 8 6.76 9.03 0.68
CA ALA A 8 7.16 9.38 2.05
C ALA A 8 5.98 9.60 2.99
N PHE A 9 4.80 9.97 2.45
CA PHE A 9 3.59 10.15 3.25
C PHE A 9 3.16 8.87 3.97
N THR A 10 3.59 7.70 3.48
CA THR A 10 3.35 6.39 4.12
C THR A 10 3.69 6.41 5.60
N HIS A 11 4.72 7.15 5.98
CA HIS A 11 5.34 7.04 7.29
C HIS A 11 4.76 8.00 8.33
N TYR A 12 3.94 8.98 7.90
CA TYR A 12 3.45 10.00 8.84
C TYR A 12 2.11 10.64 8.48
N ALA A 13 1.56 10.39 7.29
CA ALA A 13 0.37 11.11 6.83
C ALA A 13 -0.91 10.45 7.30
N TRP A 14 -1.31 10.71 8.52
CA TRP A 14 -2.52 10.14 9.12
C TRP A 14 -3.80 10.56 8.39
N SER A 15 -3.79 11.73 7.71
CA SER A 15 -4.93 12.15 6.90
C SER A 15 -5.20 11.19 5.74
N ILE A 16 -4.13 10.65 5.13
CA ILE A 16 -4.28 9.64 4.08
C ILE A 16 -4.84 8.36 4.67
N SER A 17 -4.31 7.93 5.81
CA SER A 17 -4.81 6.75 6.52
C SER A 17 -6.31 6.86 6.81
N ASP A 18 -6.74 8.01 7.32
CA ASP A 18 -8.15 8.26 7.64
C ASP A 18 -9.02 8.19 6.39
N ALA A 19 -8.57 8.81 5.29
CA ALA A 19 -9.31 8.80 4.03
C ALA A 19 -9.45 7.38 3.48
N LEU A 20 -8.38 6.59 3.52
CA LEU A 20 -8.41 5.21 3.06
C LEU A 20 -9.30 4.33 3.94
N ASN A 21 -9.29 4.57 5.23
CA ASN A 21 -10.15 3.83 6.16
C ASN A 21 -11.64 4.11 5.92
N ALA A 22 -11.97 5.29 5.41
CA ALA A 22 -13.33 5.66 5.07
C ALA A 22 -13.78 5.07 3.72
N PHE A 23 -12.85 4.64 2.89
CA PHE A 23 -13.16 4.05 1.59
C PHE A 23 -13.73 2.65 1.76
N ASP A 24 -14.87 2.40 1.10
CA ASP A 24 -15.57 1.11 1.21
C ASP A 24 -15.15 0.17 0.09
N GLY A 25 -13.94 -0.34 0.19
CA GLY A 25 -13.39 -1.28 -0.79
C GLY A 25 -11.95 -1.66 -0.44
N PRO A 26 -11.37 -2.60 -1.20
CA PRO A 26 -10.01 -3.04 -0.92
C PRO A 26 -8.98 -1.99 -1.30
N VAL A 27 -7.96 -1.87 -0.47
CA VAL A 27 -6.81 -0.98 -0.66
C VAL A 27 -5.54 -1.81 -0.61
N VAL A 28 -4.65 -1.63 -1.57
CA VAL A 28 -3.32 -2.24 -1.57
C VAL A 28 -2.28 -1.12 -1.57
N GLU A 29 -1.37 -1.19 -0.62
CA GLU A 29 -0.22 -0.29 -0.54
C GLU A 29 0.89 -0.83 -1.41
N VAL A 30 1.49 0.02 -2.26
CA VAL A 30 2.55 -0.38 -3.19
C VAL A 30 3.73 0.57 -3.05
N HIS A 31 4.93 0.02 -3.04
CA HIS A 31 6.19 0.76 -3.08
C HIS A 31 7.09 0.19 -4.17
N ILE A 32 7.72 1.07 -4.96
CA ILE A 32 8.67 0.67 -5.99
C ILE A 32 9.94 0.13 -5.36
N SER A 33 10.45 0.83 -4.34
CA SER A 33 11.64 0.40 -3.59
C SER A 33 11.24 -0.40 -2.35
N ASN A 34 12.25 -1.00 -1.70
CA ASN A 34 12.04 -1.70 -0.45
C ASN A 34 12.29 -0.74 0.71
N PRO A 35 11.24 -0.26 1.42
CA PRO A 35 11.41 0.69 2.52
C PRO A 35 12.27 0.12 3.66
N GLN A 36 12.30 -1.21 3.82
CA GLN A 36 13.06 -1.85 4.89
C GLN A 36 14.58 -1.75 4.68
N SER A 37 15.02 -1.49 3.45
CA SER A 37 16.44 -1.28 3.16
C SER A 37 16.84 0.20 3.14
N ARG A 38 15.94 1.08 3.56
CA ARG A 38 16.12 2.54 3.58
C ARG A 38 16.26 3.01 5.03
N GLU A 39 16.16 4.34 5.24
CA GLU A 39 16.28 4.93 6.58
C GLU A 39 15.24 4.31 7.52
N SER A 40 15.56 4.23 8.82
CA SER A 40 14.70 3.55 9.79
C SER A 40 13.29 4.14 9.89
N TRP A 41 13.11 5.45 9.65
CA TRP A 41 11.78 6.06 9.69
C TRP A 41 10.87 5.57 8.57
N ARG A 42 11.43 4.94 7.52
CA ARG A 42 10.67 4.35 6.43
C ARG A 42 10.12 2.96 6.75
N HIS A 43 10.47 2.40 7.91
CA HIS A 43 10.03 1.07 8.30
C HIS A 43 8.58 1.03 8.82
N THR A 44 8.03 2.19 9.20
CA THR A 44 6.67 2.29 9.72
C THR A 44 5.73 2.79 8.62
N SER A 45 4.55 2.17 8.51
CA SER A 45 3.50 2.62 7.60
C SER A 45 2.24 2.91 8.38
N VAL A 46 1.67 4.11 8.17
CA VAL A 46 0.34 4.46 8.69
C VAL A 46 -0.76 4.01 7.71
N VAL A 47 -0.38 3.56 6.52
CA VAL A 47 -1.29 3.08 5.48
C VAL A 47 -1.53 1.57 5.62
N ALA A 48 -0.50 0.80 5.97
CA ALA A 48 -0.58 -0.65 6.05
C ALA A 48 -1.76 -1.16 6.89
N PRO A 49 -2.07 -0.58 8.06
CA PRO A 49 -3.20 -1.07 8.87
C PRO A 49 -4.58 -0.94 8.21
N VAL A 50 -4.73 -0.05 7.22
CA VAL A 50 -6.01 0.17 6.52
C VAL A 50 -6.02 -0.46 5.13
N ALA A 51 -4.94 -1.15 4.74
CA ALA A 51 -4.83 -1.86 3.47
C ALA A 51 -5.07 -3.36 3.69
N ILE A 52 -5.48 -4.05 2.63
CA ILE A 52 -5.58 -5.51 2.68
C ILE A 52 -4.21 -6.18 2.56
N GLY A 53 -3.23 -5.46 2.03
CA GLY A 53 -1.88 -5.96 1.91
C GLY A 53 -0.94 -4.90 1.39
N THR A 54 0.36 -5.23 1.42
CA THR A 54 1.44 -4.34 1.00
C THR A 54 2.37 -5.09 0.06
N ILE A 55 2.78 -4.43 -1.02
CA ILE A 55 3.76 -4.95 -1.98
C ILE A 55 4.86 -3.92 -2.11
N ALA A 56 6.11 -4.36 -1.99
CA ALA A 56 7.25 -3.43 -2.01
C ALA A 56 8.49 -4.08 -2.62
N GLY A 57 9.33 -3.28 -3.28
CA GLY A 57 10.68 -3.69 -3.63
C GLY A 57 10.87 -4.26 -5.02
N PHE A 58 9.84 -4.30 -5.85
CA PHE A 58 9.91 -4.94 -7.17
C PHE A 58 9.84 -3.93 -8.32
N GLY A 59 10.21 -2.67 -8.07
CA GLY A 59 10.15 -1.64 -9.09
C GLY A 59 8.71 -1.46 -9.58
N GLN A 60 8.56 -1.13 -10.86
CA GLN A 60 7.22 -0.93 -11.43
C GLN A 60 6.39 -2.21 -11.46
N GLN A 61 7.02 -3.38 -11.40
CA GLN A 61 6.29 -4.65 -11.30
C GLN A 61 5.42 -4.70 -10.05
N SER A 62 5.74 -3.92 -9.02
CA SER A 62 4.93 -3.84 -7.81
C SER A 62 3.50 -3.41 -8.11
N TYR A 63 3.28 -2.52 -9.07
CA TYR A 63 1.93 -2.10 -9.47
C TYR A 63 1.17 -3.24 -10.15
N VAL A 64 1.84 -3.99 -11.02
CA VAL A 64 1.24 -5.15 -11.69
C VAL A 64 0.81 -6.18 -10.65
N LEU A 65 1.68 -6.45 -9.69
CA LEU A 65 1.37 -7.39 -8.59
C LEU A 65 0.19 -6.88 -7.76
N GLY A 66 0.09 -5.56 -7.56
CA GLY A 66 -1.04 -4.96 -6.86
C GLY A 66 -2.35 -5.17 -7.59
N VAL A 67 -2.36 -5.01 -8.92
CA VAL A 67 -3.54 -5.26 -9.74
C VAL A 67 -3.96 -6.73 -9.63
N GLN A 68 -2.99 -7.65 -9.71
CA GLN A 68 -3.26 -9.07 -9.58
C GLN A 68 -3.83 -9.42 -8.21
N ALA A 69 -3.28 -8.81 -7.16
CA ALA A 69 -3.77 -9.02 -5.79
C ALA A 69 -5.22 -8.55 -5.64
N ILE A 70 -5.55 -7.38 -6.19
CA ILE A 70 -6.92 -6.84 -6.16
C ILE A 70 -7.86 -7.76 -6.93
N ALA A 71 -7.48 -8.20 -8.13
CA ALA A 71 -8.30 -9.09 -8.94
C ALA A 71 -8.60 -10.38 -8.19
N HIS A 72 -7.59 -10.98 -7.58
CA HIS A 72 -7.76 -12.18 -6.78
C HIS A 72 -8.70 -11.95 -5.59
N TYR A 73 -8.51 -10.84 -4.89
CA TYR A 73 -9.33 -10.49 -3.74
C TYR A 73 -10.81 -10.37 -4.13
N LEU A 74 -11.10 -9.66 -5.24
CA LEU A 74 -12.47 -9.44 -5.69
C LEU A 74 -13.15 -10.73 -6.16
N GLU A 75 -12.38 -11.69 -6.66
CA GLU A 75 -12.93 -13.00 -7.10
C GLU A 75 -13.21 -13.94 -5.94
N HIS A 76 -12.51 -13.80 -4.82
CA HIS A 76 -12.53 -14.79 -3.72
C HIS A 76 -13.08 -14.23 -2.40
N ASN A 77 -13.50 -12.98 -2.40
CA ASN A 77 -14.08 -12.37 -1.20
C ASN A 77 -15.39 -11.60 -1.54
#